data_75f64b9da26eaf77f640378dfd1d97c4
#
_entry.id   75f64b9da26eaf77f640378dfd1d97c4
#
_cell.length_a   1.000
_cell.length_b   1.000
_cell.length_c   1.000
_cell.angle_alpha   90.00
_cell.angle_beta   90.00
_cell.angle_gamma   90.00
#
_symmetry.space_group_name_H-M   'P 1'
#
loop_
_entity.id
_entity.type
_entity.pdbx_description
1 polymer ?
#
loop_
_entity_poly.entity_id
_entity_poly.type
_entity_poly.pdbx_seq_one_letter_code
_entity_poly.pdbx_strand_id
1 'polypeptide(L)'
;MDFFLPAVTCDFEAPKFLLFNEIPSLVYVSHIPIFIIAFFLGFFVLRNGVKSLQNRAFFLAMISFGTWVFLDSVFWAANRSDVIMFVWSMLVFIEPVVHMCMLYLVYVLSTGKDMPFRYKLMAAIIFLPQFFLVPTTLTLSGFDQGACLPNEVFFSYYSYLIETIFIIWITLFGIIYHRKAVANENRREMVYITSGVVLFLLSFTGGNVYGSITDDWTIGAIGLFGMIILSIFFAYSIVRFQTFDIKVISTQVLVGTLVVLSGSQVFFSKTTTNLVLTSVTFALTVVFGTFLVFAVKKEVKRKEELLELSTRLASANQELKRLDAAKSEFISIAS
;
A
#
# COMPACT_ATOMS: atom_id res chain seq x y z
N MET A 1 4.45 26.76 20.32
CA MET A 1 3.86 26.89 18.98
C MET A 1 2.90 28.05 19.06
N ASP A 2 3.25 29.20 18.53
CA ASP A 2 2.36 30.35 18.51
C ASP A 2 1.31 30.13 17.41
N PHE A 3 0.40 29.20 17.66
CA PHE A 3 -0.82 28.99 16.86
C PHE A 3 -1.75 30.22 16.83
N PHE A 4 -1.37 31.28 17.58
CA PHE A 4 -2.15 32.50 17.74
C PHE A 4 -1.61 33.71 16.97
N LEU A 5 -0.55 33.52 16.17
CA LEU A 5 -0.17 34.57 15.24
C LEU A 5 -1.25 34.73 14.18
N PRO A 6 -1.59 35.97 13.76
CA PRO A 6 -2.57 36.18 12.71
C PRO A 6 -2.17 35.36 11.48
N ALA A 7 -3.14 34.55 10.98
CA ALA A 7 -2.89 33.71 9.83
C ALA A 7 -2.46 34.57 8.63
N VAL A 8 -1.32 34.27 8.08
CA VAL A 8 -0.79 34.92 6.89
C VAL A 8 -1.26 34.16 5.68
N THR A 9 -1.67 34.84 4.62
CA THR A 9 -2.04 34.25 3.35
C THR A 9 -0.85 34.32 2.38
N CYS A 10 -0.65 33.25 1.62
CA CYS A 10 0.30 33.22 0.53
C CYS A 10 -0.21 34.03 -0.68
N ASP A 11 0.69 34.50 -1.55
CA ASP A 11 0.37 35.39 -2.68
C ASP A 11 -0.31 34.70 -3.86
N PHE A 12 -0.95 33.54 -3.68
CA PHE A 12 -1.72 32.87 -4.71
C PHE A 12 -3.21 32.77 -4.32
N GLU A 13 -4.09 32.78 -5.32
CA GLU A 13 -5.53 32.63 -5.09
C GLU A 13 -5.83 31.28 -4.42
N ALA A 14 -6.65 31.31 -3.35
CA ALA A 14 -7.12 30.09 -2.70
C ALA A 14 -7.82 29.18 -3.73
N PRO A 15 -7.37 27.93 -3.89
CA PRO A 15 -7.98 27.05 -4.85
C PRO A 15 -9.43 26.77 -4.46
N LYS A 16 -10.33 26.81 -5.44
CA LYS A 16 -11.73 26.40 -5.26
C LYS A 16 -11.75 24.88 -5.22
N PHE A 17 -11.71 24.30 -4.03
CA PHE A 17 -11.84 22.88 -3.72
C PHE A 17 -11.67 21.92 -4.92
N LEU A 18 -10.56 21.20 -5.02
CA LEU A 18 -10.18 20.25 -6.08
C LEU A 18 -10.02 20.81 -7.51
N LEU A 19 -10.32 22.09 -7.80
CA LEU A 19 -10.15 22.72 -9.10
C LEU A 19 -8.97 23.70 -9.03
N PHE A 20 -7.77 23.16 -9.02
CA PHE A 20 -6.53 23.89 -8.79
C PHE A 20 -5.94 24.36 -10.14
N ASN A 21 -5.98 25.62 -10.41
CA ASN A 21 -5.33 26.18 -11.61
C ASN A 21 -3.82 26.38 -11.42
N GLU A 22 -3.35 26.48 -10.18
CA GLU A 22 -1.96 26.84 -9.83
C GLU A 22 -1.12 25.69 -9.28
N ILE A 23 -1.74 24.57 -8.90
CA ILE A 23 -1.00 23.39 -8.46
C ILE A 23 -0.32 22.70 -9.65
N PRO A 24 0.96 22.29 -9.50
CA PRO A 24 1.65 21.53 -10.52
C PRO A 24 0.85 20.31 -10.97
N SER A 25 0.74 20.10 -12.27
CA SER A 25 -0.04 18.98 -12.83
C SER A 25 0.43 17.61 -12.34
N LEU A 26 1.72 17.48 -11.99
CA LEU A 26 2.30 16.26 -11.44
C LEU A 26 1.70 15.92 -10.09
N VAL A 27 1.50 16.91 -9.20
CA VAL A 27 0.86 16.71 -7.89
C VAL A 27 -0.56 16.18 -8.08
N TYR A 28 -1.31 16.76 -9.02
CA TYR A 28 -2.67 16.32 -9.28
C TYR A 28 -2.73 14.86 -9.74
N VAL A 29 -1.87 14.47 -10.68
CA VAL A 29 -1.80 13.11 -11.22
C VAL A 29 -1.24 12.10 -10.19
N SER A 30 -0.36 12.52 -9.30
CA SER A 30 0.20 11.65 -8.28
C SER A 30 -0.73 11.44 -7.08
N HIS A 31 -1.50 12.43 -6.65
CA HIS A 31 -2.28 12.34 -5.40
C HIS A 31 -3.65 11.73 -5.59
N ILE A 32 -4.47 12.26 -6.50
CA ILE A 32 -5.88 11.84 -6.63
C ILE A 32 -6.03 10.36 -6.98
N PRO A 33 -5.36 9.82 -8.02
CA PRO A 33 -5.47 8.42 -8.34
C PRO A 33 -4.95 7.52 -7.22
N ILE A 34 -3.83 7.91 -6.60
CA ILE A 34 -3.18 7.11 -5.57
C ILE A 34 -4.01 7.06 -4.29
N PHE A 35 -4.61 8.20 -3.89
CA PHE A 35 -5.58 8.25 -2.81
C PHE A 35 -6.75 7.28 -3.05
N ILE A 36 -7.37 7.37 -4.24
CA ILE A 36 -8.51 6.51 -4.59
C ILE A 36 -8.10 5.04 -4.60
N ILE A 37 -6.94 4.70 -5.18
CA ILE A 37 -6.42 3.33 -5.22
C ILE A 37 -6.20 2.80 -3.79
N ALA A 38 -5.56 3.57 -2.91
CA ALA A 38 -5.27 3.15 -1.54
C ALA A 38 -6.57 2.85 -0.76
N PHE A 39 -7.52 3.78 -0.77
CA PHE A 39 -8.81 3.59 -0.10
C PHE A 39 -9.59 2.42 -0.70
N PHE A 40 -9.68 2.37 -2.01
CA PHE A 40 -10.43 1.31 -2.70
C PHE A 40 -9.83 -0.07 -2.40
N LEU A 41 -8.51 -0.25 -2.53
CA LEU A 41 -7.84 -1.51 -2.23
C LEU A 41 -8.02 -1.90 -0.76
N GLY A 42 -7.88 -0.95 0.16
CA GLY A 42 -8.08 -1.18 1.58
C GLY A 42 -9.48 -1.70 1.90
N PHE A 43 -10.51 -0.99 1.47
CA PHE A 43 -11.91 -1.40 1.69
C PHE A 43 -12.27 -2.67 0.96
N PHE A 44 -11.77 -2.85 -0.26
CA PHE A 44 -12.00 -4.04 -1.06
C PHE A 44 -11.49 -5.31 -0.36
N VAL A 45 -10.23 -5.30 0.11
CA VAL A 45 -9.65 -6.44 0.81
C VAL A 45 -10.37 -6.68 2.15
N LEU A 46 -10.67 -5.63 2.91
CA LEU A 46 -11.40 -5.74 4.16
C LEU A 46 -12.77 -6.40 3.98
N ARG A 47 -13.54 -5.97 2.96
CA ARG A 47 -14.88 -6.50 2.69
C ARG A 47 -14.89 -7.99 2.36
N ASN A 48 -13.82 -8.50 1.74
CA ASN A 48 -13.70 -9.92 1.40
C ASN A 48 -13.39 -10.81 2.62
N GLY A 49 -13.04 -10.25 3.77
CA GLY A 49 -12.78 -11.02 4.98
C GLY A 49 -12.57 -10.15 6.22
N VAL A 50 -13.63 -9.51 6.71
CA VAL A 50 -13.58 -8.60 7.89
C VAL A 50 -12.99 -9.25 9.13
N LYS A 51 -13.17 -10.57 9.32
CA LYS A 51 -12.62 -11.32 10.46
C LYS A 51 -11.16 -11.71 10.29
N SER A 52 -10.64 -11.69 9.07
CA SER A 52 -9.24 -12.02 8.78
C SER A 52 -8.30 -10.95 9.33
N LEU A 53 -7.31 -11.38 10.10
CA LEU A 53 -6.27 -10.49 10.63
C LEU A 53 -5.44 -9.86 9.50
N GLN A 54 -5.16 -10.63 8.46
CA GLN A 54 -4.41 -10.19 7.27
C GLN A 54 -5.15 -9.05 6.53
N ASN A 55 -6.47 -9.22 6.34
CA ASN A 55 -7.28 -8.21 5.65
C ASN A 55 -7.38 -6.92 6.47
N ARG A 56 -7.49 -7.03 7.79
CA ARG A 56 -7.48 -5.85 8.69
C ARG A 56 -6.13 -5.15 8.71
N ALA A 57 -5.03 -5.89 8.73
CA ALA A 57 -3.68 -5.33 8.68
C ALA A 57 -3.44 -4.60 7.34
N PHE A 58 -3.87 -5.19 6.23
CA PHE A 58 -3.80 -4.55 4.91
C PHE A 58 -4.65 -3.28 4.85
N PHE A 59 -5.89 -3.34 5.33
CA PHE A 59 -6.76 -2.16 5.42
C PHE A 59 -6.12 -1.04 6.22
N LEU A 60 -5.54 -1.36 7.39
CA LEU A 60 -4.89 -0.37 8.25
C LEU A 60 -3.71 0.31 7.53
N ALA A 61 -2.89 -0.47 6.82
CA ALA A 61 -1.78 0.06 6.04
C ALA A 61 -2.25 0.96 4.88
N MET A 62 -3.29 0.55 4.16
CA MET A 62 -3.83 1.32 3.04
C MET A 62 -4.52 2.60 3.50
N ILE A 63 -5.28 2.54 4.60
CA ILE A 63 -6.00 3.73 5.11
C ILE A 63 -5.04 4.76 5.70
N SER A 64 -3.98 4.33 6.41
CA SER A 64 -2.96 5.24 6.92
C SER A 64 -2.22 5.98 5.80
N PHE A 65 -1.81 5.26 4.75
CA PHE A 65 -1.18 5.87 3.58
C PHE A 65 -2.15 6.78 2.81
N GLY A 66 -3.39 6.31 2.56
CA GLY A 66 -4.40 7.14 1.90
C GLY A 66 -4.73 8.41 2.69
N THR A 67 -4.74 8.36 4.02
CA THR A 67 -4.92 9.53 4.86
C THR A 67 -3.75 10.51 4.71
N TRP A 68 -2.51 10.01 4.65
CA TRP A 68 -1.34 10.84 4.38
C TRP A 68 -1.47 11.56 3.02
N VAL A 69 -1.78 10.83 1.94
CA VAL A 69 -1.96 11.39 0.59
C VAL A 69 -3.09 12.42 0.55
N PHE A 70 -4.19 12.17 1.28
CA PHE A 70 -5.29 13.13 1.38
C PHE A 70 -4.85 14.43 2.08
N LEU A 71 -4.15 14.33 3.19
CA LEU A 71 -3.63 15.50 3.91
C LEU A 71 -2.62 16.27 3.07
N ASP A 72 -1.74 15.57 2.34
CA ASP A 72 -0.81 16.22 1.42
C ASP A 72 -1.55 16.95 0.28
N SER A 73 -2.64 16.38 -0.23
CA SER A 73 -3.53 17.09 -1.16
C SER A 73 -4.16 18.36 -0.55
N VAL A 74 -4.50 18.31 0.74
CA VAL A 74 -5.01 19.49 1.47
C VAL A 74 -3.91 20.52 1.67
N PHE A 75 -2.68 20.09 1.97
CA PHE A 75 -1.51 20.96 2.08
C PHE A 75 -1.29 21.74 0.77
N TRP A 76 -1.24 21.07 -0.38
CA TRP A 76 -1.11 21.70 -1.70
C TRP A 76 -2.26 22.64 -2.06
N ALA A 77 -3.43 22.43 -1.47
CA ALA A 77 -4.63 23.25 -1.66
C ALA A 77 -4.71 24.44 -0.70
N ALA A 78 -3.92 24.48 0.34
CA ALA A 78 -3.99 25.51 1.38
C ALA A 78 -3.14 26.73 1.00
N ASN A 79 -3.68 27.94 1.25
CA ASN A 79 -2.96 29.21 1.11
C ASN A 79 -2.83 29.97 2.42
N ARG A 80 -3.27 29.39 3.56
CA ARG A 80 -3.20 29.99 4.88
C ARG A 80 -2.13 29.29 5.71
N SER A 81 -1.25 30.07 6.32
CA SER A 81 -0.13 29.57 7.13
C SER A 81 -0.56 28.67 8.29
N ASP A 82 -1.67 28.95 8.97
CA ASP A 82 -2.17 28.13 10.07
C ASP A 82 -2.61 26.73 9.60
N VAL A 83 -3.29 26.65 8.46
CA VAL A 83 -3.71 25.37 7.86
C VAL A 83 -2.50 24.59 7.38
N ILE A 84 -1.57 25.26 6.67
CA ILE A 84 -0.34 24.65 6.14
C ILE A 84 0.50 24.09 7.29
N MET A 85 0.75 24.86 8.34
CA MET A 85 1.52 24.42 9.52
C MET A 85 0.87 23.23 10.22
N PHE A 86 -0.45 23.26 10.39
CA PHE A 86 -1.19 22.16 11.00
C PHE A 86 -1.12 20.88 10.16
N VAL A 87 -1.41 20.99 8.86
CA VAL A 87 -1.39 19.84 7.95
C VAL A 87 0.01 19.25 7.84
N TRP A 88 1.05 20.07 7.73
CA TRP A 88 2.43 19.62 7.72
C TRP A 88 2.79 18.83 8.99
N SER A 89 2.40 19.35 10.15
CA SER A 89 2.59 18.64 11.42
C SER A 89 1.90 17.27 11.41
N MET A 90 0.70 17.17 10.82
CA MET A 90 0.01 15.89 10.67
C MET A 90 0.68 14.96 9.67
N LEU A 91 1.22 15.47 8.56
CA LEU A 91 1.98 14.69 7.58
C LEU A 91 3.22 14.06 8.22
N VAL A 92 4.06 14.86 8.89
CA VAL A 92 5.25 14.41 9.62
C VAL A 92 4.91 13.37 10.69
N PHE A 93 3.72 13.46 11.31
CA PHE A 93 3.25 12.48 12.30
C PHE A 93 2.78 11.17 11.66
N ILE A 94 2.01 11.23 10.57
CA ILE A 94 1.38 10.05 9.96
C ILE A 94 2.38 9.25 9.12
N GLU A 95 3.41 9.88 8.59
CA GLU A 95 4.41 9.25 7.73
C GLU A 95 5.10 8.04 8.38
N PRO A 96 5.67 8.12 9.59
CA PRO A 96 6.18 6.94 10.28
C PRO A 96 5.10 5.94 10.68
N VAL A 97 3.84 6.37 10.88
CA VAL A 97 2.71 5.45 11.14
C VAL A 97 2.44 4.56 9.93
N VAL A 98 2.58 5.09 8.71
CA VAL A 98 2.48 4.26 7.49
C VAL A 98 3.52 3.14 7.52
N HIS A 99 4.78 3.46 7.85
CA HIS A 99 5.86 2.48 7.95
C HIS A 99 5.60 1.42 9.03
N MET A 100 5.09 1.85 10.17
CA MET A 100 4.71 0.95 11.26
C MET A 100 3.56 0.01 10.86
N CYS A 101 2.56 0.52 10.13
CA CYS A 101 1.47 -0.29 9.59
C CYS A 101 1.96 -1.29 8.52
N MET A 102 2.92 -0.90 7.68
CA MET A 102 3.55 -1.79 6.71
C MET A 102 4.40 -2.88 7.37
N LEU A 103 5.13 -2.57 8.44
CA LEU A 103 5.83 -3.57 9.26
C LEU A 103 4.84 -4.59 9.85
N TYR A 104 3.75 -4.09 10.42
CA TYR A 104 2.70 -4.95 10.97
C TYR A 104 2.07 -5.84 9.89
N LEU A 105 1.76 -5.29 8.72
CA LEU A 105 1.23 -6.02 7.58
C LEU A 105 2.16 -7.15 7.13
N VAL A 106 3.44 -6.85 6.90
CA VAL A 106 4.43 -7.86 6.49
C VAL A 106 4.56 -8.95 7.55
N TYR A 107 4.55 -8.59 8.84
CA TYR A 107 4.60 -9.57 9.92
C TYR A 107 3.38 -10.50 9.90
N VAL A 108 2.16 -9.95 9.81
CA VAL A 108 0.91 -10.72 9.82
C VAL A 108 0.79 -11.62 8.59
N LEU A 109 1.15 -11.12 7.40
CA LEU A 109 1.14 -11.92 6.17
C LEU A 109 2.16 -13.05 6.23
N SER A 110 3.35 -12.80 6.79
CA SER A 110 4.40 -13.80 6.91
C SER A 110 4.05 -14.92 7.89
N THR A 111 3.48 -14.57 9.04
CA THR A 111 3.33 -15.53 10.15
C THR A 111 1.90 -16.07 10.29
N GLY A 112 0.92 -15.44 9.68
CA GLY A 112 -0.51 -15.71 9.89
C GLY A 112 -1.01 -15.37 11.29
N LYS A 113 -0.17 -14.74 12.13
CA LYS A 113 -0.44 -14.47 13.56
C LYS A 113 -0.27 -12.98 13.87
N ASP A 114 -0.90 -12.57 14.97
CA ASP A 114 -0.70 -11.21 15.48
C ASP A 114 0.75 -11.01 15.96
N MET A 115 1.25 -9.78 15.78
CA MET A 115 2.60 -9.39 16.20
C MET A 115 2.72 -9.47 17.72
N PRO A 116 3.76 -10.15 18.27
CA PRO A 116 4.00 -10.21 19.71
C PRO A 116 4.11 -8.83 20.34
N PHE A 117 3.60 -8.69 21.55
CA PHE A 117 3.59 -7.43 22.29
C PHE A 117 4.96 -6.76 22.37
N ARG A 118 6.04 -7.52 22.52
CA ARG A 118 7.42 -7.00 22.55
C ARG A 118 7.80 -6.21 21.30
N TYR A 119 7.40 -6.67 20.10
CA TYR A 119 7.68 -5.96 18.85
C TYR A 119 6.79 -4.73 18.67
N LYS A 120 5.52 -4.82 19.08
CA LYS A 120 4.63 -3.66 19.14
C LYS A 120 5.16 -2.58 20.08
N LEU A 121 5.68 -2.99 21.24
CA LEU A 121 6.29 -2.10 22.22
C LEU A 121 7.57 -1.45 21.66
N MET A 122 8.44 -2.22 21.00
CA MET A 122 9.64 -1.67 20.36
C MET A 122 9.28 -0.63 19.30
N ALA A 123 8.30 -0.93 18.42
CA ALA A 123 7.82 0.02 17.42
C ALA A 123 7.25 1.29 18.06
N ALA A 124 6.46 1.14 19.14
CA ALA A 124 5.92 2.26 19.90
C ALA A 124 7.01 3.11 20.56
N ILE A 125 8.05 2.50 21.14
CA ILE A 125 9.18 3.23 21.75
C ILE A 125 9.95 4.02 20.70
N ILE A 126 10.18 3.47 19.51
CA ILE A 126 10.84 4.18 18.40
C ILE A 126 10.00 5.36 17.94
N PHE A 127 8.67 5.22 17.89
CA PHE A 127 7.74 6.27 17.48
C PHE A 127 7.47 7.32 18.57
N LEU A 128 7.61 6.97 19.85
CA LEU A 128 7.22 7.81 20.98
C LEU A 128 7.82 9.24 20.96
N PRO A 129 9.12 9.44 20.64
CA PRO A 129 9.68 10.80 20.53
C PRO A 129 8.95 11.66 19.50
N GLN A 130 8.54 11.10 18.36
CA GLN A 130 7.80 11.81 17.32
C GLN A 130 6.47 12.37 17.84
N PHE A 131 5.76 11.61 18.66
CA PHE A 131 4.51 12.05 19.26
C PHE A 131 4.67 13.32 20.12
N PHE A 132 5.78 13.45 20.84
CA PHE A 132 6.07 14.63 21.68
C PHE A 132 6.75 15.77 20.91
N LEU A 133 7.51 15.47 19.85
CA LEU A 133 8.25 16.47 19.09
C LEU A 133 7.39 17.22 18.07
N VAL A 134 6.47 16.53 17.39
CA VAL A 134 5.66 17.12 16.31
C VAL A 134 4.91 18.40 16.74
N PRO A 135 4.27 18.50 17.92
CA PRO A 135 3.57 19.72 18.31
C PRO A 135 4.49 20.83 18.85
N THR A 136 5.81 20.75 18.62
CA THR A 136 6.77 21.71 19.17
C THR A 136 7.51 22.49 18.09
N THR A 137 8.10 23.64 18.50
CA THR A 137 9.00 24.44 17.65
C THR A 137 10.33 23.75 17.34
N LEU A 138 10.57 22.59 17.95
CA LEU A 138 11.74 21.76 17.67
C LEU A 138 11.61 21.02 16.31
N THR A 139 10.40 20.90 15.78
CA THR A 139 10.12 20.29 14.47
C THR A 139 9.89 21.35 13.40
N LEU A 140 9.10 22.39 13.69
CA LEU A 140 8.77 23.48 12.78
C LEU A 140 9.03 24.81 13.49
N SER A 141 10.03 25.57 13.05
CA SER A 141 10.43 26.82 13.72
C SER A 141 9.64 28.06 13.30
N GLY A 142 8.90 27.98 12.19
CA GLY A 142 8.14 29.09 11.66
C GLY A 142 7.58 28.82 10.26
N PHE A 143 7.18 29.88 9.58
CA PHE A 143 6.57 29.83 8.25
C PHE A 143 7.26 30.81 7.31
N ASP A 144 7.71 30.35 6.17
CA ASP A 144 8.26 31.20 5.09
C ASP A 144 7.12 31.64 4.18
N GLN A 145 6.83 32.95 4.18
CA GLN A 145 5.80 33.55 3.33
C GLN A 145 6.15 33.51 1.84
N GLY A 146 7.45 33.66 1.51
CA GLY A 146 7.92 33.71 0.13
C GLY A 146 7.79 32.35 -0.57
N ALA A 147 8.18 31.29 0.13
CA ALA A 147 8.06 29.91 -0.37
C ALA A 147 6.71 29.28 -0.05
N CYS A 148 5.90 29.91 0.82
CA CYS A 148 4.65 29.35 1.34
C CYS A 148 4.80 27.96 1.98
N LEU A 149 5.91 27.77 2.70
CA LEU A 149 6.28 26.50 3.31
C LEU A 149 6.61 26.66 4.80
N PRO A 150 6.43 25.63 5.62
CA PRO A 150 6.95 25.60 6.98
C PRO A 150 8.47 25.49 6.99
N ASN A 151 9.12 26.18 7.96
CA ASN A 151 10.56 26.05 8.17
C ASN A 151 10.85 24.81 9.00
N GLU A 152 11.34 23.76 8.36
CA GLU A 152 11.79 22.53 9.03
C GLU A 152 13.09 22.77 9.81
N VAL A 153 13.20 22.11 10.97
CA VAL A 153 14.40 22.13 11.81
C VAL A 153 14.89 20.71 12.09
N PHE A 154 16.03 20.60 12.77
CA PHE A 154 16.75 19.34 12.94
C PHE A 154 15.87 18.14 13.34
N PHE A 155 14.88 18.32 14.21
CA PHE A 155 14.00 17.21 14.63
C PHE A 155 12.93 16.82 13.60
N SER A 156 12.73 17.57 12.52
CA SER A 156 11.92 17.11 11.39
C SER A 156 12.56 15.87 10.73
N TYR A 157 13.89 15.85 10.66
CA TYR A 157 14.65 14.73 10.09
C TYR A 157 14.60 13.45 10.95
N TYR A 158 14.10 13.54 12.18
CA TYR A 158 13.89 12.36 13.03
C TYR A 158 12.84 11.41 12.43
N SER A 159 11.82 11.90 11.71
CA SER A 159 10.86 11.08 10.99
C SER A 159 11.57 10.17 9.98
N TYR A 160 12.47 10.71 9.16
CA TYR A 160 13.23 9.93 8.17
C TYR A 160 14.14 8.88 8.80
N LEU A 161 14.67 9.16 9.99
CA LEU A 161 15.42 8.16 10.78
C LEU A 161 14.51 6.98 11.20
N ILE A 162 13.32 7.28 11.73
CA ILE A 162 12.32 6.25 12.10
C ILE A 162 11.94 5.41 10.89
N GLU A 163 11.63 6.03 9.78
CA GLU A 163 11.25 5.37 8.53
C GLU A 163 12.35 4.43 8.04
N THR A 164 13.59 4.91 8.03
CA THR A 164 14.76 4.10 7.68
C THR A 164 14.89 2.89 8.60
N ILE A 165 14.71 3.05 9.90
CA ILE A 165 14.72 1.95 10.88
C ILE A 165 13.62 0.93 10.54
N PHE A 166 12.41 1.36 10.24
CA PHE A 166 11.32 0.45 9.87
C PHE A 166 11.57 -0.26 8.54
N ILE A 167 12.10 0.43 7.52
CA ILE A 167 12.46 -0.19 6.23
C ILE A 167 13.52 -1.29 6.45
N ILE A 168 14.56 -1.00 7.25
CA ILE A 168 15.59 -1.97 7.59
C ILE A 168 14.97 -3.16 8.36
N TRP A 169 14.10 -2.89 9.33
CA TRP A 169 13.43 -3.94 10.10
C TRP A 169 12.57 -4.84 9.21
N ILE A 170 11.74 -4.26 8.32
CA ILE A 170 10.95 -5.01 7.34
C ILE A 170 11.84 -5.88 6.46
N THR A 171 12.93 -5.33 5.96
CA THR A 171 13.88 -6.02 5.08
C THR A 171 14.55 -7.19 5.79
N LEU A 172 15.09 -6.97 6.99
CA LEU A 172 15.74 -8.01 7.80
C LEU A 172 14.73 -9.11 8.19
N PHE A 173 13.52 -8.70 8.61
CA PHE A 173 12.47 -9.66 8.93
C PHE A 173 12.11 -10.53 7.71
N GLY A 174 11.94 -9.94 6.54
CA GLY A 174 11.67 -10.65 5.29
C GLY A 174 12.78 -11.65 4.94
N ILE A 175 14.05 -11.24 5.05
CA ILE A 175 15.20 -12.11 4.78
C ILE A 175 15.25 -13.29 5.77
N ILE A 176 15.09 -13.01 7.07
CA ILE A 176 15.15 -14.05 8.12
C ILE A 176 14.00 -15.04 7.94
N TYR A 177 12.79 -14.52 7.68
CA TYR A 177 11.63 -15.38 7.49
C TYR A 177 11.75 -16.23 6.21
N HIS A 178 12.23 -15.64 5.12
CA HIS A 178 12.50 -16.34 3.87
C HIS A 178 13.46 -17.53 4.05
N ARG A 179 14.50 -17.36 4.87
CA ARG A 179 15.46 -18.45 5.17
C ARG A 179 14.85 -19.57 6.00
N LYS A 180 13.84 -19.28 6.83
CA LYS A 180 13.16 -20.23 7.73
C LYS A 180 11.96 -20.93 7.11
N ALA A 181 11.40 -20.40 6.02
CA ALA A 181 10.22 -20.96 5.38
C ALA A 181 10.52 -22.32 4.75
N VAL A 182 9.76 -23.33 5.17
CA VAL A 182 9.94 -24.73 4.75
C VAL A 182 9.34 -24.98 3.37
N ALA A 183 8.18 -24.38 3.07
CA ALA A 183 7.49 -24.56 1.80
C ALA A 183 7.97 -23.56 0.74
N ASN A 184 8.30 -24.04 -0.45
CA ASN A 184 8.78 -23.19 -1.56
C ASN A 184 7.75 -22.13 -2.01
N GLU A 185 6.46 -22.41 -1.89
CA GLU A 185 5.39 -21.51 -2.32
C GLU A 185 5.24 -20.33 -1.36
N ASN A 186 5.17 -20.58 -0.05
CA ASN A 186 5.15 -19.54 0.98
C ASN A 186 6.42 -18.67 0.96
N ARG A 187 7.55 -19.29 0.63
CA ARG A 187 8.83 -18.59 0.50
C ARG A 187 8.79 -17.56 -0.64
N ARG A 188 8.25 -17.93 -1.79
CA ARG A 188 8.13 -17.01 -2.96
C ARG A 188 7.14 -15.88 -2.68
N GLU A 189 5.98 -16.21 -2.13
CA GLU A 189 4.97 -15.23 -1.74
C GLU A 189 5.57 -14.14 -0.86
N MET A 190 6.30 -14.52 0.19
CA MET A 190 6.93 -13.59 1.12
C MET A 190 7.98 -12.68 0.47
N VAL A 191 8.76 -13.21 -0.49
CA VAL A 191 9.71 -12.39 -1.24
C VAL A 191 8.96 -11.31 -2.03
N TYR A 192 7.89 -11.67 -2.74
CA TYR A 192 7.12 -10.71 -3.52
C TYR A 192 6.49 -9.63 -2.63
N ILE A 193 5.82 -10.03 -1.55
CA ILE A 193 5.17 -9.08 -0.62
C ILE A 193 6.20 -8.15 0.01
N THR A 194 7.27 -8.70 0.59
CA THR A 194 8.31 -7.90 1.24
C THR A 194 9.00 -6.96 0.26
N SER A 195 9.33 -7.44 -0.96
CA SER A 195 9.95 -6.60 -1.99
C SER A 195 9.02 -5.47 -2.43
N GLY A 196 7.74 -5.75 -2.64
CA GLY A 196 6.76 -4.72 -3.00
C GLY A 196 6.64 -3.64 -1.93
N VAL A 197 6.55 -4.04 -0.65
CA VAL A 197 6.49 -3.11 0.48
C VAL A 197 7.78 -2.28 0.60
N VAL A 198 8.96 -2.92 0.52
CA VAL A 198 10.24 -2.22 0.64
C VAL A 198 10.44 -1.22 -0.51
N LEU A 199 10.15 -1.62 -1.75
CA LEU A 199 10.26 -0.72 -2.91
C LEU A 199 9.29 0.46 -2.82
N PHE A 200 8.07 0.22 -2.36
CA PHE A 200 7.10 1.29 -2.08
C PHE A 200 7.63 2.26 -1.04
N LEU A 201 8.06 1.77 0.12
CA LEU A 201 8.54 2.61 1.21
C LEU A 201 9.81 3.38 0.83
N LEU A 202 10.75 2.75 0.11
CA LEU A 202 11.94 3.43 -0.41
C LEU A 202 11.58 4.55 -1.40
N SER A 203 10.59 4.33 -2.27
CA SER A 203 10.11 5.36 -3.19
C SER A 203 9.43 6.51 -2.44
N PHE A 204 8.58 6.18 -1.47
CA PHE A 204 7.83 7.14 -0.67
C PHE A 204 8.74 8.01 0.21
N THR A 205 9.56 7.38 1.07
CA THR A 205 10.55 8.10 1.90
C THR A 205 11.56 8.84 1.03
N GLY A 206 12.02 8.23 -0.08
CA GLY A 206 12.98 8.87 -0.99
C GLY A 206 12.44 10.14 -1.62
N GLY A 207 11.15 10.18 -1.98
CA GLY A 207 10.48 11.39 -2.47
C GLY A 207 10.42 12.48 -1.42
N ASN A 208 10.05 12.15 -0.19
CA ASN A 208 9.95 13.10 0.91
C ASN A 208 11.34 13.64 1.33
N VAL A 209 12.35 12.77 1.43
CA VAL A 209 13.74 13.19 1.69
C VAL A 209 14.27 14.10 0.58
N TYR A 210 13.96 13.79 -0.69
CA TYR A 210 14.35 14.65 -1.81
C TYR A 210 13.70 16.03 -1.69
N GLY A 211 12.38 16.10 -1.45
CA GLY A 211 11.66 17.36 -1.25
C GLY A 211 12.23 18.19 -0.11
N SER A 212 12.51 17.56 1.04
CA SER A 212 13.07 18.23 2.23
C SER A 212 14.50 18.74 2.03
N ILE A 213 15.33 18.11 1.18
CA ILE A 213 16.70 18.55 0.92
C ILE A 213 16.76 19.63 -0.15
N THR A 214 15.89 19.56 -1.16
CA THR A 214 15.94 20.44 -2.36
C THR A 214 14.89 21.53 -2.36
N ASP A 215 13.95 21.51 -1.42
CA ASP A 215 12.72 22.31 -1.40
C ASP A 215 11.83 22.11 -2.66
N ASP A 216 12.12 21.09 -3.49
CA ASP A 216 11.32 20.74 -4.67
C ASP A 216 10.36 19.58 -4.36
N TRP A 217 9.28 19.90 -3.70
CA TRP A 217 8.21 18.96 -3.34
C TRP A 217 7.41 18.48 -4.57
N THR A 218 7.46 19.22 -5.67
CA THR A 218 6.82 18.78 -6.93
C THR A 218 7.47 17.50 -7.46
N ILE A 219 8.81 17.46 -7.47
CA ILE A 219 9.57 16.25 -7.85
C ILE A 219 9.45 15.21 -6.73
N GLY A 220 9.46 15.62 -5.46
CA GLY A 220 9.21 14.73 -4.32
C GLY A 220 7.94 13.88 -4.47
N ALA A 221 6.87 14.47 -5.02
CA ALA A 221 5.60 13.78 -5.27
C ALA A 221 5.72 12.55 -6.21
N ILE A 222 6.82 12.40 -6.96
CA ILE A 222 7.11 11.18 -7.75
C ILE A 222 7.22 9.95 -6.83
N GLY A 223 7.64 10.13 -5.58
CA GLY A 223 7.71 9.06 -4.57
C GLY A 223 6.38 8.33 -4.36
N LEU A 224 5.24 9.01 -4.54
CA LEU A 224 3.91 8.42 -4.41
C LEU A 224 3.61 7.34 -5.46
N PHE A 225 4.27 7.37 -6.62
CA PHE A 225 4.11 6.31 -7.63
C PHE A 225 4.63 4.95 -7.15
N GLY A 226 5.39 4.90 -6.05
CA GLY A 226 5.70 3.66 -5.33
C GLY A 226 4.46 2.84 -4.97
N MET A 227 3.29 3.48 -4.77
CA MET A 227 2.02 2.79 -4.55
C MET A 227 1.59 1.93 -5.75
N ILE A 228 1.92 2.32 -6.96
CA ILE A 228 1.65 1.52 -8.17
C ILE A 228 2.50 0.24 -8.11
N ILE A 229 3.78 0.36 -7.72
CA ILE A 229 4.67 -0.79 -7.52
C ILE A 229 4.07 -1.74 -6.49
N LEU A 230 3.69 -1.22 -5.31
CA LEU A 230 3.04 -2.00 -4.25
C LEU A 230 1.79 -2.72 -4.77
N SER A 231 0.93 -2.00 -5.52
CA SER A 231 -0.31 -2.54 -6.08
C SER A 231 -0.05 -3.70 -7.04
N ILE A 232 0.98 -3.61 -7.88
CA ILE A 232 1.37 -4.68 -8.82
C ILE A 232 1.83 -5.93 -8.04
N PHE A 233 2.69 -5.76 -7.03
CA PHE A 233 3.16 -6.87 -6.21
C PHE A 233 2.03 -7.55 -5.44
N PHE A 234 1.12 -6.77 -4.85
CA PHE A 234 -0.05 -7.33 -4.16
C PHE A 234 -1.04 -7.97 -5.12
N ALA A 235 -1.33 -7.37 -6.26
CA ALA A 235 -2.18 -7.96 -7.29
C ALA A 235 -1.63 -9.31 -7.74
N TYR A 236 -0.31 -9.40 -8.00
CA TYR A 236 0.34 -10.66 -8.31
C TYR A 236 0.23 -11.68 -7.17
N SER A 237 0.45 -11.26 -5.92
CA SER A 237 0.34 -12.13 -4.74
C SER A 237 -1.09 -12.65 -4.53
N ILE A 238 -2.10 -11.81 -4.73
CA ILE A 238 -3.51 -12.20 -4.68
C ILE A 238 -3.82 -13.27 -5.72
N VAL A 239 -3.35 -13.07 -6.95
CA VAL A 239 -3.64 -13.98 -8.07
C VAL A 239 -2.88 -15.31 -7.93
N ARG A 240 -1.58 -15.24 -7.65
CA ARG A 240 -0.68 -16.39 -7.68
C ARG A 240 -0.76 -17.24 -6.43
N PHE A 241 -0.81 -16.60 -5.26
CA PHE A 241 -0.75 -17.26 -3.95
C PHE A 241 -2.09 -17.25 -3.22
N GLN A 242 -3.13 -16.61 -3.79
CA GLN A 242 -4.44 -16.43 -3.16
C GLN A 242 -4.36 -15.76 -1.78
N THR A 243 -3.38 -14.90 -1.60
CA THR A 243 -3.28 -14.03 -0.43
C THR A 243 -4.63 -13.33 -0.24
N PHE A 244 -5.17 -13.31 0.97
CA PHE A 244 -6.49 -12.73 1.34
C PHE A 244 -7.76 -13.52 0.95
N ASP A 245 -7.67 -14.75 0.42
CA ASP A 245 -8.84 -15.57 0.03
C ASP A 245 -9.84 -14.85 -0.90
N ILE A 246 -9.36 -14.02 -1.80
CA ILE A 246 -10.18 -13.21 -2.70
C ILE A 246 -10.71 -14.06 -3.86
N LYS A 247 -12.04 -14.09 -4.03
CA LYS A 247 -12.69 -14.81 -5.13
C LYS A 247 -12.51 -14.08 -6.48
N VAL A 248 -12.51 -14.82 -7.58
CA VAL A 248 -12.32 -14.33 -8.97
C VAL A 248 -13.21 -13.15 -9.33
N ILE A 249 -14.47 -13.17 -8.92
CA ILE A 249 -15.44 -12.10 -9.20
C ILE A 249 -14.96 -10.77 -8.64
N SER A 250 -14.34 -10.80 -7.47
CA SER A 250 -13.78 -9.62 -6.81
C SER A 250 -12.64 -8.97 -7.62
N THR A 251 -11.81 -9.78 -8.29
CA THR A 251 -10.73 -9.25 -9.15
C THR A 251 -11.29 -8.55 -10.39
N GLN A 252 -12.39 -9.05 -10.97
CA GLN A 252 -13.02 -8.38 -12.12
C GLN A 252 -13.62 -7.03 -11.73
N VAL A 253 -14.26 -6.94 -10.57
CA VAL A 253 -14.80 -5.69 -10.03
C VAL A 253 -13.67 -4.70 -9.75
N LEU A 254 -12.57 -5.17 -9.15
CA LEU A 254 -11.39 -4.35 -8.87
C LEU A 254 -10.83 -3.72 -10.16
N VAL A 255 -10.53 -4.56 -11.14
CA VAL A 255 -9.97 -4.11 -12.43
C VAL A 255 -10.95 -3.18 -13.15
N GLY A 256 -12.25 -3.53 -13.18
CA GLY A 256 -13.27 -2.66 -13.78
C GLY A 256 -13.32 -1.28 -13.14
N THR A 257 -13.25 -1.21 -11.81
CA THR A 257 -13.23 0.07 -11.10
C THR A 257 -11.96 0.88 -11.38
N LEU A 258 -10.78 0.24 -11.43
CA LEU A 258 -9.53 0.92 -11.80
C LEU A 258 -9.57 1.47 -13.23
N VAL A 259 -10.13 0.72 -14.17
CA VAL A 259 -10.32 1.17 -15.56
C VAL A 259 -11.26 2.39 -15.63
N VAL A 260 -12.38 2.36 -14.90
CA VAL A 260 -13.33 3.48 -14.86
C VAL A 260 -12.67 4.71 -14.22
N LEU A 261 -11.94 4.54 -13.12
CA LEU A 261 -11.25 5.64 -12.45
C LEU A 261 -10.14 6.26 -13.31
N SER A 262 -9.28 5.43 -13.93
CA SER A 262 -8.24 5.95 -14.83
C SER A 262 -8.83 6.57 -16.08
N GLY A 263 -9.92 6.04 -16.62
CA GLY A 263 -10.64 6.61 -17.75
C GLY A 263 -11.27 7.97 -17.43
N SER A 264 -11.81 8.14 -16.21
CA SER A 264 -12.40 9.41 -15.79
C SER A 264 -11.38 10.55 -15.76
N GLN A 265 -10.10 10.27 -15.50
CA GLN A 265 -9.04 11.29 -15.48
C GLN A 265 -8.79 11.95 -16.85
N VAL A 266 -9.05 11.22 -17.94
CA VAL A 266 -8.91 11.76 -19.31
C VAL A 266 -9.80 13.00 -19.50
N PHE A 267 -11.00 13.01 -18.91
CA PHE A 267 -11.93 14.12 -19.01
C PHE A 267 -11.51 15.38 -18.24
N PHE A 268 -10.62 15.24 -17.26
CA PHE A 268 -10.13 16.36 -16.46
C PHE A 268 -8.80 16.93 -16.96
N SER A 269 -8.21 16.36 -18.02
CA SER A 269 -6.95 16.82 -18.61
C SER A 269 -7.12 18.13 -19.36
N LYS A 270 -6.48 19.22 -18.88
CA LYS A 270 -6.58 20.56 -19.50
C LYS A 270 -5.46 20.85 -20.50
N THR A 271 -4.33 20.16 -20.43
CA THR A 271 -3.17 20.38 -21.31
C THR A 271 -2.93 19.16 -22.20
N THR A 272 -2.37 19.38 -23.40
CA THR A 272 -2.04 18.29 -24.34
C THR A 272 -1.09 17.26 -23.71
N THR A 273 -0.10 17.71 -22.94
CA THR A 273 0.84 16.83 -22.23
C THR A 273 0.13 15.95 -21.22
N ASN A 274 -0.77 16.53 -20.42
CA ASN A 274 -1.54 15.76 -19.43
C ASN A 274 -2.51 14.79 -20.12
N LEU A 275 -3.14 15.20 -21.22
CA LEU A 275 -4.02 14.33 -22.00
C LEU A 275 -3.26 13.10 -22.53
N VAL A 276 -2.08 13.31 -23.10
CA VAL A 276 -1.24 12.20 -23.58
C VAL A 276 -0.83 11.28 -22.42
N LEU A 277 -0.33 11.83 -21.32
CA LEU A 277 0.10 11.05 -20.17
C LEU A 277 -1.06 10.22 -19.57
N THR A 278 -2.21 10.86 -19.36
CA THR A 278 -3.40 10.20 -18.80
C THR A 278 -3.95 9.14 -19.77
N SER A 279 -3.93 9.41 -21.08
CA SER A 279 -4.35 8.42 -22.09
C SER A 279 -3.43 7.21 -22.13
N VAL A 280 -2.11 7.39 -22.02
CA VAL A 280 -1.14 6.31 -21.93
C VAL A 280 -1.36 5.50 -20.64
N THR A 281 -1.55 6.17 -19.51
CA THR A 281 -1.84 5.50 -18.22
C THR A 281 -3.14 4.70 -18.29
N PHE A 282 -4.19 5.27 -18.89
CA PHE A 282 -5.46 4.57 -19.11
C PHE A 282 -5.29 3.33 -19.98
N ALA A 283 -4.60 3.46 -21.12
CA ALA A 283 -4.33 2.34 -22.02
C ALA A 283 -3.56 1.21 -21.31
N LEU A 284 -2.52 1.55 -20.55
CA LEU A 284 -1.77 0.59 -19.74
C LEU A 284 -2.66 -0.09 -18.69
N THR A 285 -3.51 0.67 -18.00
CA THR A 285 -4.45 0.13 -17.00
C THR A 285 -5.42 -0.88 -17.62
N VAL A 286 -5.95 -0.60 -18.82
CA VAL A 286 -6.83 -1.51 -19.56
C VAL A 286 -6.08 -2.79 -19.95
N VAL A 287 -4.88 -2.66 -20.52
CA VAL A 287 -4.07 -3.81 -20.96
C VAL A 287 -3.69 -4.69 -19.77
N PHE A 288 -3.10 -4.13 -18.73
CA PHE A 288 -2.71 -4.88 -17.53
C PHE A 288 -3.91 -5.43 -16.78
N GLY A 289 -4.99 -4.67 -16.66
CA GLY A 289 -6.23 -5.12 -16.03
C GLY A 289 -6.84 -6.32 -16.75
N THR A 290 -6.91 -6.26 -18.07
CA THR A 290 -7.41 -7.38 -18.89
C THR A 290 -6.53 -8.61 -18.73
N PHE A 291 -5.21 -8.45 -18.80
CA PHE A 291 -4.24 -9.53 -18.57
C PHE A 291 -4.42 -10.15 -17.17
N LEU A 292 -4.59 -9.33 -16.13
CA LEU A 292 -4.81 -9.77 -14.77
C LEU A 292 -6.09 -10.62 -14.64
N VAL A 293 -7.21 -10.16 -15.22
CA VAL A 293 -8.48 -10.91 -15.21
C VAL A 293 -8.34 -12.26 -15.90
N PHE A 294 -7.65 -12.32 -17.06
CA PHE A 294 -7.38 -13.57 -17.75
C PHE A 294 -6.50 -14.52 -16.93
N ALA A 295 -5.43 -14.00 -16.31
CA ALA A 295 -4.54 -14.78 -15.47
C ALA A 295 -5.27 -15.40 -14.27
N VAL A 296 -6.13 -14.62 -13.60
CA VAL A 296 -6.94 -15.09 -12.46
C VAL A 296 -7.93 -16.17 -12.91
N LYS A 297 -8.67 -15.94 -14.01
CA LYS A 297 -9.61 -16.95 -14.53
C LYS A 297 -8.91 -18.27 -14.85
N LYS A 298 -7.74 -18.21 -15.49
CA LYS A 298 -6.94 -19.38 -15.84
C LYS A 298 -6.47 -20.15 -14.61
N GLU A 299 -6.03 -19.44 -13.58
CA GLU A 299 -5.52 -20.05 -12.33
C GLU A 299 -6.65 -20.71 -11.53
N VAL A 300 -7.82 -20.08 -11.46
CA VAL A 300 -8.98 -20.67 -10.77
C VAL A 300 -9.44 -21.94 -11.49
N LYS A 301 -9.54 -21.88 -12.82
CA LYS A 301 -9.91 -23.08 -13.60
C LYS A 301 -8.92 -24.24 -13.39
N ARG A 302 -7.61 -23.95 -13.37
CA ARG A 302 -6.59 -24.95 -13.04
C ARG A 302 -6.76 -25.55 -11.64
N LYS A 303 -7.11 -24.75 -10.64
CA LYS A 303 -7.34 -25.25 -9.27
C LYS A 303 -8.58 -26.12 -9.18
N GLU A 304 -9.65 -25.74 -9.86
CA GLU A 304 -10.87 -26.59 -9.93
C GLU A 304 -10.57 -27.93 -10.59
N GLU A 305 -9.84 -27.94 -11.71
CA GLU A 305 -9.39 -29.17 -12.40
C GLU A 305 -8.49 -30.05 -11.50
N LEU A 306 -7.53 -29.42 -10.77
CA LEU A 306 -6.67 -30.14 -9.82
C LEU A 306 -7.46 -30.72 -8.63
N LEU A 307 -8.44 -30.00 -8.11
CA LEU A 307 -9.29 -30.48 -7.02
C LEU A 307 -10.16 -31.66 -7.49
N GLU A 308 -10.74 -31.57 -8.68
CA GLU A 308 -11.50 -32.66 -9.29
C GLU A 308 -10.61 -33.90 -9.51
N LEU A 309 -9.41 -33.70 -10.04
CA LEU A 309 -8.46 -34.79 -10.25
C LEU A 309 -8.03 -35.45 -8.93
N SER A 310 -7.78 -34.64 -7.89
CA SER A 310 -7.44 -35.13 -6.55
C SER A 310 -8.57 -35.93 -5.91
N THR A 311 -9.82 -35.49 -6.06
CA THR A 311 -10.98 -36.22 -5.56
C THR A 311 -11.21 -37.54 -6.31
N ARG A 312 -11.06 -37.55 -7.63
CA ARG A 312 -11.11 -38.76 -8.44
C ARG A 312 -10.00 -39.75 -8.07
N LEU A 313 -8.76 -39.25 -7.85
CA LEU A 313 -7.63 -40.07 -7.42
C LEU A 313 -7.86 -40.69 -6.03
N ALA A 314 -8.40 -39.90 -5.09
CA ALA A 314 -8.74 -40.39 -3.74
C ALA A 314 -9.82 -41.48 -3.79
N SER A 315 -10.89 -41.32 -4.59
CA SER A 315 -11.93 -42.33 -4.76
C SER A 315 -11.38 -43.61 -5.40
N ALA A 316 -10.59 -43.51 -6.46
CA ALA A 316 -9.97 -44.66 -7.12
C ALA A 316 -9.02 -45.42 -6.19
N ASN A 317 -8.26 -44.69 -5.36
CA ASN A 317 -7.35 -45.30 -4.36
C ASN A 317 -8.14 -46.02 -3.24
N GLN A 318 -9.28 -45.47 -2.87
CA GLN A 318 -10.16 -46.12 -1.89
C GLN A 318 -10.81 -47.41 -2.46
N GLU A 319 -11.18 -47.38 -3.72
CA GLU A 319 -11.72 -48.55 -4.43
C GLU A 319 -10.65 -49.62 -4.58
N LEU A 320 -9.43 -49.26 -4.98
CA LEU A 320 -8.31 -50.19 -5.05
C LEU A 320 -8.01 -50.85 -3.68
N LYS A 321 -8.05 -50.10 -2.59
CA LYS A 321 -7.86 -50.66 -1.23
C LYS A 321 -9.00 -51.63 -0.85
N ARG A 322 -10.23 -51.35 -1.27
CA ARG A 322 -11.37 -52.26 -1.04
C ARG A 322 -11.21 -53.56 -1.83
N LEU A 323 -10.80 -53.46 -3.09
CA LEU A 323 -10.57 -54.65 -3.94
C LEU A 323 -9.42 -55.49 -3.40
N ASP A 324 -8.34 -54.87 -2.92
CA ASP A 324 -7.19 -55.56 -2.36
C ASP A 324 -7.53 -56.25 -1.06
N ALA A 325 -8.33 -55.63 -0.19
CA ALA A 325 -8.87 -56.22 1.01
C ALA A 325 -9.80 -57.43 0.69
N ALA A 326 -10.71 -57.27 -0.24
CA ALA A 326 -11.60 -58.38 -0.69
C ALA A 326 -10.81 -59.56 -1.30
N LYS A 327 -9.78 -59.28 -2.12
CA LYS A 327 -8.86 -60.29 -2.67
C LYS A 327 -8.12 -61.02 -1.56
N SER A 328 -7.61 -60.29 -0.56
CA SER A 328 -6.91 -60.91 0.58
C SER A 328 -7.82 -61.79 1.43
N GLU A 329 -9.07 -61.36 1.68
CA GLU A 329 -10.08 -62.11 2.37
C GLU A 329 -10.48 -63.39 1.56
N PHE A 330 -10.66 -63.27 0.23
CA PHE A 330 -10.94 -64.41 -0.63
C PHE A 330 -9.82 -65.47 -0.61
N ILE A 331 -8.55 -65.02 -0.67
CA ILE A 331 -7.39 -65.92 -0.61
C ILE A 331 -7.34 -66.64 0.78
N SER A 332 -7.64 -65.91 1.85
CA SER A 332 -7.66 -66.47 3.22
C SER A 332 -8.77 -67.51 3.43
N ILE A 333 -9.88 -67.36 2.73
CA ILE A 333 -11.01 -68.33 2.81
C ILE A 333 -10.74 -69.57 1.91
N ALA A 334 -9.99 -69.40 0.81
CA ALA A 334 -9.70 -70.44 -0.13
C ALA A 334 -8.48 -71.31 0.22
N SER A 335 -7.68 -70.90 1.18
CA SER A 335 -6.54 -71.62 1.75
C SER A 335 -6.88 -72.36 3.01
#